data_8004ad6f388599ae092f677ea14729e9
#
_entry.id   8004ad6f388599ae092f677ea14729e9
#
_cell.length_a   1.000
_cell.length_b   1.000
_cell.length_c   1.000
_cell.angle_alpha   90.00
_cell.angle_beta   90.00
_cell.angle_gamma   90.00
#
_symmetry.space_group_name_H-M   'P 1'
#
loop_
_entity.id
_entity.type
_entity.pdbx_description
1 polymer ?
#
loop_
_entity_poly.entity_id
_entity_poly.type
_entity_poly.pdbx_seq_one_letter_code
_entity_poly.pdbx_strand_id
1 'polypeptide(L)'
;MQLGYSLASVRFRVTVFSALFLIGILVPASFAQWGWGVGEGNLPARFPPESMPDRDFAFCKVMYDQVRYEELGMGWSTDYPYAGINLMHRLEDLTTARISSDRHGQPNHWVVRLTDDELFQCPFIMASDVGTIGITGAEAVRLREYLLKGGFLWVDDFWGPRAWEHWTSEIGRVLPPSQYPIRDVPLDHPVFQTLTTVEKVPQITSIQFWYRSGGRTTSERGRNSDVPHFRAISDEHGRFLVVMTHNTDVADAWEREADDPRFFDQFSPDGYGLGINVLLHSMSH
;
A
#
# COMPACT_ATOMS: atom_id res chain seq x y z
N MET A 1 68.13 0.39 -79.65
CA MET A 1 67.61 1.74 -79.83
C MET A 1 66.07 1.63 -79.75
N GLN A 2 65.53 1.69 -78.60
CA GLN A 2 64.08 1.94 -78.37
C GLN A 2 63.88 2.26 -76.85
N LEU A 3 63.43 3.44 -76.63
CA LEU A 3 63.07 3.98 -75.35
C LEU A 3 61.72 3.47 -74.93
N GLY A 4 61.64 2.76 -73.82
CA GLY A 4 60.39 2.36 -73.26
C GLY A 4 59.99 3.27 -72.05
N TYR A 5 58.92 4.01 -72.19
CA TYR A 5 58.34 4.82 -71.14
C TYR A 5 57.45 3.93 -70.21
N SER A 6 57.81 3.87 -68.92
CA SER A 6 57.03 3.26 -67.89
C SER A 6 55.94 4.24 -67.44
N LEU A 7 54.67 3.88 -67.61
CA LEU A 7 53.55 4.58 -67.05
C LEU A 7 53.27 4.04 -65.65
N ALA A 8 53.57 4.84 -64.65
CA ALA A 8 53.18 4.57 -63.25
C ALA A 8 51.68 4.76 -63.09
N SER A 9 51.00 3.67 -62.83
CA SER A 9 49.56 3.66 -62.46
C SER A 9 49.36 4.14 -61.00
N VAL A 10 48.88 5.33 -60.85
CA VAL A 10 48.42 5.84 -59.56
C VAL A 10 47.10 5.13 -59.24
N ARG A 11 47.15 4.21 -58.30
CA ARG A 11 45.92 3.62 -57.70
C ARG A 11 45.34 4.58 -56.68
N PHE A 12 44.26 5.25 -57.07
CA PHE A 12 43.43 6.01 -56.16
C PHE A 12 42.66 5.03 -55.25
N ARG A 13 43.05 4.96 -53.99
CA ARG A 13 42.25 4.23 -52.99
C ARG A 13 41.14 5.15 -52.54
N VAL A 14 39.93 4.90 -53.02
CA VAL A 14 38.71 5.48 -52.48
C VAL A 14 38.40 4.77 -51.15
N THR A 15 38.68 5.44 -50.07
CA THR A 15 38.28 5.00 -48.75
C THR A 15 36.80 5.42 -48.56
N VAL A 16 35.90 4.48 -48.74
CA VAL A 16 34.49 4.68 -48.42
C VAL A 16 34.36 4.67 -46.91
N PHE A 17 34.21 5.84 -46.31
CA PHE A 17 33.76 5.97 -44.94
C PHE A 17 32.26 5.64 -44.89
N SER A 18 31.93 4.43 -44.51
CA SER A 18 30.57 4.08 -44.13
C SER A 18 30.25 4.76 -42.77
N ALA A 19 29.63 5.93 -42.84
CA ALA A 19 29.01 6.55 -41.69
C ALA A 19 27.75 5.72 -41.34
N LEU A 20 27.88 4.80 -40.42
CA LEU A 20 26.77 4.19 -39.74
C LEU A 20 26.09 5.25 -38.88
N PHE A 21 25.01 5.82 -39.40
CA PHE A 21 24.07 6.63 -38.64
C PHE A 21 23.32 5.65 -37.73
N LEU A 22 23.82 5.46 -36.50
CA LEU A 22 23.06 4.88 -35.41
C LEU A 22 21.96 5.89 -35.07
N ILE A 23 20.78 5.70 -35.65
CA ILE A 23 19.55 6.31 -35.17
C ILE A 23 19.28 5.61 -33.82
N GLY A 24 19.77 6.24 -32.76
CA GLY A 24 19.36 5.90 -31.39
C GLY A 24 17.87 6.23 -31.29
N ILE A 25 17.03 5.20 -31.39
CA ILE A 25 15.65 5.30 -30.92
C ILE A 25 15.78 5.55 -29.43
N LEU A 26 15.63 6.80 -29.01
CA LEU A 26 15.33 7.16 -27.64
C LEU A 26 13.93 6.59 -27.34
N VAL A 27 13.90 5.30 -26.98
CA VAL A 27 12.80 4.77 -26.19
C VAL A 27 12.87 5.58 -24.90
N PRO A 28 11.85 6.36 -24.53
CA PRO A 28 11.79 6.86 -23.16
C PRO A 28 11.81 5.60 -22.29
N ALA A 29 12.94 5.34 -21.66
CA ALA A 29 12.96 4.44 -20.54
C ALA A 29 11.98 5.06 -19.57
N SER A 30 10.80 4.48 -19.47
CA SER A 30 9.99 4.53 -18.26
C SER A 30 10.97 4.07 -17.21
N PHE A 31 11.52 5.02 -16.47
CA PHE A 31 12.24 4.73 -15.26
C PHE A 31 11.18 4.13 -14.32
N ALA A 32 10.96 2.82 -14.42
CA ALA A 32 10.66 2.06 -13.24
C ALA A 32 11.85 2.39 -12.34
N GLN A 33 11.63 3.28 -11.42
CA GLN A 33 12.62 3.71 -10.46
C GLN A 33 12.90 2.49 -9.61
N TRP A 34 13.95 1.77 -9.97
CA TRP A 34 14.54 0.74 -9.14
C TRP A 34 15.06 1.47 -7.91
N GLY A 35 14.19 1.63 -6.94
CA GLY A 35 14.47 2.30 -5.68
C GLY A 35 15.33 1.45 -4.77
N TRP A 36 16.56 1.22 -5.15
CA TRP A 36 17.59 0.81 -4.20
C TRP A 36 17.91 2.04 -3.34
N GLY A 37 17.29 2.12 -2.16
CA GLY A 37 17.73 3.00 -1.10
C GLY A 37 17.06 4.37 -0.97
N VAL A 38 15.95 4.64 -1.62
CA VAL A 38 15.07 5.75 -1.20
C VAL A 38 14.08 5.15 -0.22
N GLY A 39 14.34 5.30 1.07
CA GLY A 39 13.43 4.84 2.10
C GLY A 39 12.06 5.48 1.90
N GLU A 40 11.02 4.70 2.09
CA GLU A 40 9.60 5.04 1.94
C GLU A 40 9.25 6.38 2.61
N GLY A 41 9.86 6.72 3.74
CA GLY A 41 9.64 7.96 4.47
C GLY A 41 10.13 9.27 3.83
N ASN A 42 10.72 9.26 2.63
CA ASN A 42 11.22 10.46 1.97
C ASN A 42 10.28 11.07 0.92
N LEU A 43 9.16 10.42 0.62
CA LEU A 43 8.18 10.97 -0.30
C LEU A 43 7.25 11.94 0.44
N PRO A 44 7.02 13.16 -0.12
CA PRO A 44 6.16 14.14 0.53
C PRO A 44 4.72 13.65 0.56
N ALA A 45 4.04 13.89 1.68
CA ALA A 45 2.62 13.64 1.81
C ALA A 45 1.82 14.42 0.76
N ARG A 46 0.93 13.73 0.05
CA ARG A 46 0.01 14.35 -0.91
C ARG A 46 -1.32 14.62 -0.23
N PHE A 47 -1.51 15.83 0.26
CA PHE A 47 -2.76 16.24 0.86
C PHE A 47 -3.85 16.46 -0.19
N PRO A 48 -5.12 16.14 0.09
CA PRO A 48 -6.21 16.41 -0.81
C PRO A 48 -6.47 17.93 -0.94
N PRO A 49 -7.07 18.37 -2.05
CA PRO A 49 -7.60 19.74 -2.15
C PRO A 49 -8.83 19.89 -1.24
N GLU A 50 -9.24 21.14 -0.95
CA GLU A 50 -10.46 21.44 -0.17
C GLU A 50 -11.71 20.70 -0.66
N SER A 51 -11.77 20.42 -1.97
CA SER A 51 -12.81 19.59 -2.58
C SER A 51 -12.15 18.53 -3.45
N MET A 52 -12.49 17.26 -3.22
CA MET A 52 -11.98 16.16 -4.05
C MET A 52 -12.32 16.38 -5.52
N PRO A 53 -11.43 15.97 -6.47
CA PRO A 53 -11.60 16.26 -7.89
C PRO A 53 -12.82 15.57 -8.51
N ASP A 54 -13.29 14.49 -7.90
CA ASP A 54 -14.42 13.69 -8.31
C ASP A 54 -15.10 13.04 -7.10
N ARG A 55 -16.09 12.16 -7.35
CA ARG A 55 -16.79 11.37 -6.32
C ARG A 55 -16.47 9.88 -6.40
N ASP A 56 -15.49 9.52 -7.21
CA ASP A 56 -15.06 8.16 -7.38
C ASP A 56 -14.21 7.72 -6.16
N PHE A 57 -14.03 6.44 -5.98
CA PHE A 57 -13.37 5.93 -4.78
C PHE A 57 -11.90 6.33 -4.75
N ALA A 58 -11.44 6.89 -3.64
CA ALA A 58 -10.06 7.28 -3.42
C ALA A 58 -9.49 6.59 -2.18
N PHE A 59 -8.22 6.21 -2.27
CA PHE A 59 -7.46 5.69 -1.13
C PHE A 59 -6.94 6.87 -0.30
N CYS A 60 -7.26 6.88 1.00
CA CYS A 60 -6.77 7.88 1.93
C CYS A 60 -5.92 7.23 3.02
N LYS A 61 -4.66 7.65 3.14
CA LYS A 61 -3.73 7.23 4.20
C LYS A 61 -3.82 8.20 5.37
N VAL A 62 -3.91 7.66 6.58
CA VAL A 62 -3.93 8.49 7.81
C VAL A 62 -2.52 8.90 8.18
N MET A 63 -2.26 10.20 8.29
CA MET A 63 -1.07 10.77 8.91
C MET A 63 -1.32 10.97 10.41
N TYR A 64 -0.45 10.43 11.23
CA TYR A 64 -0.52 10.52 12.69
C TYR A 64 0.86 10.78 13.30
N ASP A 65 0.89 11.25 14.53
CA ASP A 65 2.14 11.41 15.30
C ASP A 65 2.57 10.06 15.88
N GLN A 66 3.82 9.70 15.63
CA GLN A 66 4.44 8.49 16.17
C GLN A 66 4.93 8.75 17.60
N VAL A 67 4.42 7.99 18.58
CA VAL A 67 4.77 8.14 20.00
C VAL A 67 5.66 7.01 20.55
N ARG A 68 5.88 5.97 19.74
CA ARG A 68 6.81 4.88 20.05
C ARG A 68 7.42 4.36 18.74
N TYR A 69 8.45 3.55 18.87
CA TYR A 69 9.13 2.91 17.75
C TYR A 69 8.79 1.42 17.67
N GLU A 70 8.58 0.95 16.46
CA GLU A 70 8.56 -0.47 16.11
C GLU A 70 9.65 -0.79 15.08
N GLU A 71 10.24 -1.97 15.18
CA GLU A 71 11.23 -2.44 14.19
C GLU A 71 10.54 -2.64 12.83
N LEU A 72 11.15 -2.14 11.77
CA LEU A 72 10.67 -2.16 10.39
C LEU A 72 9.48 -1.23 10.09
N GLY A 73 8.85 -0.65 11.09
CA GLY A 73 7.81 0.35 10.89
C GLY A 73 8.38 1.75 10.68
N MET A 74 7.67 2.57 9.93
CA MET A 74 8.00 3.97 9.64
C MET A 74 6.89 4.94 10.05
N GLY A 75 6.05 4.52 11.01
CA GLY A 75 4.88 5.27 11.42
C GLY A 75 3.85 5.38 10.29
N TRP A 76 3.21 6.53 10.17
CA TRP A 76 2.16 6.74 9.18
C TRP A 76 2.61 6.50 7.73
N SER A 77 3.90 6.71 7.43
CA SER A 77 4.44 6.60 6.08
C SER A 77 4.81 5.18 5.64
N THR A 78 4.65 4.19 6.52
CA THR A 78 4.79 2.78 6.16
C THR A 78 3.86 2.47 4.98
N ASP A 79 4.39 1.81 3.94
CA ASP A 79 3.71 1.43 2.68
C ASP A 79 3.28 2.62 1.79
N TYR A 80 3.61 3.84 2.15
CA TYR A 80 3.22 5.03 1.38
C TYR A 80 4.25 5.34 0.28
N PRO A 81 3.82 5.66 -0.94
CA PRO A 81 2.45 5.73 -1.45
C PRO A 81 2.00 4.47 -2.22
N TYR A 82 2.92 3.53 -2.47
CA TYR A 82 2.72 2.46 -3.45
C TYR A 82 1.63 1.47 -3.06
N ALA A 83 1.44 1.20 -1.77
CA ALA A 83 0.35 0.36 -1.32
C ALA A 83 -1.02 0.87 -1.81
N GLY A 84 -1.31 2.16 -1.61
CA GLY A 84 -2.55 2.75 -2.07
C GLY A 84 -2.69 2.75 -3.59
N ILE A 85 -1.62 3.09 -4.31
CA ILE A 85 -1.61 3.15 -5.79
C ILE A 85 -1.87 1.76 -6.38
N ASN A 86 -1.11 0.75 -5.96
CA ASN A 86 -1.20 -0.61 -6.52
C ASN A 86 -2.54 -1.27 -6.19
N LEU A 87 -3.03 -1.09 -4.95
CA LEU A 87 -4.33 -1.62 -4.55
C LEU A 87 -5.48 -0.99 -5.37
N MET A 88 -5.41 0.31 -5.66
CA MET A 88 -6.41 0.99 -6.48
C MET A 88 -6.39 0.53 -7.94
N HIS A 89 -5.21 0.38 -8.55
CA HIS A 89 -5.09 -0.21 -9.89
C HIS A 89 -5.73 -1.60 -9.94
N ARG A 90 -5.44 -2.44 -8.94
CA ARG A 90 -5.99 -3.79 -8.90
C ARG A 90 -7.50 -3.82 -8.64
N LEU A 91 -8.02 -2.87 -7.87
CA LEU A 91 -9.47 -2.71 -7.69
C LEU A 91 -10.16 -2.38 -9.02
N GLU A 92 -9.59 -1.47 -9.81
CA GLU A 92 -10.11 -1.11 -11.13
C GLU A 92 -10.05 -2.28 -12.11
N ASP A 93 -8.93 -3.01 -12.13
CA ASP A 93 -8.72 -4.17 -13.02
C ASP A 93 -9.71 -5.31 -12.74
N LEU A 94 -10.04 -5.55 -11.49
CA LEU A 94 -10.80 -6.75 -11.07
C LEU A 94 -12.28 -6.49 -10.83
N THR A 95 -12.71 -5.22 -10.85
CA THR A 95 -14.09 -4.85 -10.50
C THR A 95 -14.65 -3.81 -11.46
N THR A 96 -15.90 -3.41 -11.23
CA THR A 96 -16.54 -2.28 -11.91
C THR A 96 -16.54 -1.01 -11.06
N ALA A 97 -15.84 -1.02 -9.93
CA ALA A 97 -15.70 0.16 -9.07
C ALA A 97 -14.93 1.26 -9.82
N ARG A 98 -15.47 2.47 -9.79
CA ARG A 98 -14.75 3.62 -10.33
C ARG A 98 -13.82 4.17 -9.29
N ILE A 99 -12.55 4.34 -9.66
CA ILE A 99 -11.52 4.92 -8.80
C ILE A 99 -11.23 6.36 -9.22
N SER A 100 -10.98 7.20 -8.22
CA SER A 100 -10.51 8.56 -8.45
C SER A 100 -9.10 8.53 -9.06
N SER A 101 -8.93 9.18 -10.20
CA SER A 101 -7.65 9.20 -10.92
C SER A 101 -7.29 10.62 -11.36
N ASP A 102 -6.00 10.86 -11.52
CA ASP A 102 -5.51 12.11 -12.06
C ASP A 102 -5.67 12.15 -13.59
N ARG A 103 -5.31 13.29 -14.20
CA ARG A 103 -5.38 13.49 -15.66
C ARG A 103 -4.52 12.52 -16.49
N HIS A 104 -3.63 11.78 -15.86
CA HIS A 104 -2.76 10.79 -16.48
C HIS A 104 -3.24 9.36 -16.25
N GLY A 105 -4.40 9.19 -15.60
CA GLY A 105 -4.95 7.87 -15.25
C GLY A 105 -4.27 7.21 -14.06
N GLN A 106 -3.48 7.96 -13.27
CA GLN A 106 -2.90 7.42 -12.05
C GLN A 106 -3.88 7.55 -10.88
N PRO A 107 -4.07 6.52 -10.07
CA PRO A 107 -4.96 6.58 -8.92
C PRO A 107 -4.61 7.74 -7.99
N ASN A 108 -5.62 8.50 -7.63
CA ASN A 108 -5.46 9.48 -6.57
C ASN A 108 -5.30 8.75 -5.23
N HIS A 109 -4.24 9.11 -4.52
CA HIS A 109 -3.94 8.64 -3.18
C HIS A 109 -3.71 9.87 -2.31
N TRP A 110 -4.44 9.95 -1.22
CA TRP A 110 -4.41 11.14 -0.37
C TRP A 110 -3.86 10.81 1.01
N VAL A 111 -3.22 11.79 1.63
CA VAL A 111 -2.82 11.73 3.03
C VAL A 111 -3.71 12.71 3.79
N VAL A 112 -4.36 12.25 4.86
CA VAL A 112 -5.24 13.07 5.69
C VAL A 112 -4.82 12.97 7.15
N ARG A 113 -4.90 14.08 7.87
CA ARG A 113 -4.83 14.08 9.33
C ARG A 113 -6.22 13.86 9.90
N LEU A 114 -6.28 13.31 11.10
CA LEU A 114 -7.58 13.08 11.76
C LEU A 114 -8.33 14.37 12.09
N THR A 115 -7.64 15.51 12.09
CA THR A 115 -8.24 16.85 12.31
C THR A 115 -8.59 17.61 11.05
N ASP A 116 -8.19 17.12 9.86
CA ASP A 116 -8.48 17.79 8.59
C ASP A 116 -9.98 17.67 8.25
N ASP A 117 -10.55 18.69 7.64
CA ASP A 117 -11.95 18.64 7.20
C ASP A 117 -12.13 17.70 6.02
N GLU A 118 -11.10 17.53 5.21
CA GLU A 118 -11.01 16.61 4.09
C GLU A 118 -11.12 15.13 4.50
N LEU A 119 -10.89 14.81 5.77
CA LEU A 119 -11.13 13.48 6.34
C LEU A 119 -12.53 12.97 6.00
N PHE A 120 -13.54 13.84 6.04
CA PHE A 120 -14.94 13.47 5.77
C PHE A 120 -15.27 13.30 4.29
N GLN A 121 -14.32 13.59 3.40
CA GLN A 121 -14.42 13.29 1.97
C GLN A 121 -13.81 11.92 1.62
N CYS A 122 -13.10 11.29 2.55
CA CYS A 122 -12.52 9.96 2.42
C CYS A 122 -13.50 8.91 2.97
N PRO A 123 -14.21 8.13 2.13
CA PRO A 123 -15.11 7.09 2.65
C PRO A 123 -14.37 5.93 3.30
N PHE A 124 -13.10 5.78 2.98
CA PHE A 124 -12.17 4.76 3.45
C PHE A 124 -10.84 5.41 3.83
N ILE A 125 -10.33 5.08 5.00
CA ILE A 125 -8.99 5.47 5.44
C ILE A 125 -8.19 4.26 5.90
N MET A 126 -6.89 4.27 5.67
CA MET A 126 -5.96 3.23 6.12
C MET A 126 -4.82 3.81 6.94
N ALA A 127 -4.44 3.11 8.01
CA ALA A 127 -3.28 3.42 8.82
C ALA A 127 -2.42 2.17 9.00
N SER A 128 -1.13 2.24 8.65
CA SER A 128 -0.15 1.19 8.92
C SER A 128 0.65 1.50 10.19
N ASP A 129 1.36 0.50 10.75
CA ASP A 129 2.24 0.63 11.91
C ASP A 129 1.56 1.29 13.13
N VAL A 130 0.27 0.97 13.33
CA VAL A 130 -0.55 1.60 14.38
C VAL A 130 -0.12 1.21 15.80
N GLY A 131 0.79 0.26 15.94
CA GLY A 131 1.49 0.01 17.19
C GLY A 131 2.30 1.21 17.68
N THR A 132 2.52 2.22 16.84
CA THR A 132 3.30 3.43 17.15
C THR A 132 2.46 4.70 17.25
N ILE A 133 1.18 4.64 16.90
CA ILE A 133 0.26 5.79 16.80
C ILE A 133 0.07 6.52 18.13
N GLY A 134 0.03 7.85 18.08
CA GLY A 134 -0.50 8.69 19.17
C GLY A 134 -1.75 9.42 18.69
N ILE A 135 -2.86 9.28 19.41
CA ILE A 135 -4.12 9.97 19.11
C ILE A 135 -4.36 11.03 20.18
N THR A 136 -4.37 12.28 19.81
CA THR A 136 -4.73 13.38 20.71
C THR A 136 -6.22 13.38 21.08
N GLY A 137 -6.63 14.14 22.07
CA GLY A 137 -8.05 14.25 22.43
C GLY A 137 -8.91 14.84 21.31
N ALA A 138 -8.38 15.80 20.54
CA ALA A 138 -9.09 16.39 19.40
C ALA A 138 -9.25 15.37 18.26
N GLU A 139 -8.19 14.62 17.94
CA GLU A 139 -8.21 13.59 16.93
C GLU A 139 -9.16 12.44 17.30
N ALA A 140 -9.21 12.05 18.58
CA ALA A 140 -10.13 11.03 19.05
C ALA A 140 -11.60 11.41 18.82
N VAL A 141 -11.95 12.68 19.07
CA VAL A 141 -13.30 13.20 18.82
C VAL A 141 -13.62 13.18 17.31
N ARG A 142 -12.70 13.65 16.48
CA ARG A 142 -12.90 13.71 15.02
C ARG A 142 -12.96 12.32 14.39
N LEU A 143 -12.08 11.39 14.78
CA LEU A 143 -12.10 10.02 14.29
C LEU A 143 -13.39 9.32 14.70
N ARG A 144 -13.85 9.51 15.94
CA ARG A 144 -15.15 8.97 16.37
C ARG A 144 -16.30 9.51 15.52
N GLU A 145 -16.33 10.81 15.28
CA GLU A 145 -17.34 11.44 14.43
C GLU A 145 -17.32 10.89 13.00
N TYR A 146 -16.12 10.75 12.41
CA TYR A 146 -15.92 10.16 11.09
C TYR A 146 -16.48 8.74 11.00
N LEU A 147 -16.10 7.87 11.94
CA LEU A 147 -16.55 6.47 11.96
C LEU A 147 -18.07 6.34 12.14
N LEU A 148 -18.65 7.13 13.03
CA LEU A 148 -20.10 7.09 13.28
C LEU A 148 -20.95 7.72 12.17
N LYS A 149 -20.34 8.56 11.32
CA LYS A 149 -21.00 9.16 10.14
C LYS A 149 -20.88 8.31 8.86
N GLY A 150 -20.35 7.11 8.94
CA GLY A 150 -20.25 6.21 7.79
C GLY A 150 -18.84 5.95 7.31
N GLY A 151 -17.83 6.57 7.91
CA GLY A 151 -16.41 6.31 7.60
C GLY A 151 -15.98 4.90 7.97
N PHE A 152 -14.93 4.43 7.32
CA PHE A 152 -14.34 3.10 7.51
C PHE A 152 -12.83 3.25 7.71
N LEU A 153 -12.29 2.65 8.76
CA LEU A 153 -10.86 2.61 9.04
C LEU A 153 -10.33 1.17 8.94
N TRP A 154 -9.30 0.96 8.12
CA TRP A 154 -8.49 -0.26 8.16
C TRP A 154 -7.14 0.03 8.79
N VAL A 155 -6.75 -0.75 9.79
CA VAL A 155 -5.41 -0.69 10.38
C VAL A 155 -4.65 -1.98 10.10
N ASP A 156 -3.38 -1.85 9.72
CA ASP A 156 -2.54 -2.94 9.26
C ASP A 156 -1.10 -2.77 9.78
N ASP A 157 -0.28 -3.78 9.59
CA ASP A 157 1.15 -3.78 9.86
C ASP A 157 1.49 -3.36 11.31
N PHE A 158 1.01 -4.14 12.27
CA PHE A 158 1.43 -3.99 13.67
C PHE A 158 1.55 -5.36 14.34
N TRP A 159 2.61 -5.55 15.14
CA TRP A 159 3.10 -6.87 15.47
C TRP A 159 3.27 -7.11 16.97
N GLY A 160 2.75 -8.26 17.41
CA GLY A 160 2.93 -8.76 18.77
C GLY A 160 2.07 -8.06 19.82
N PRO A 161 2.17 -8.52 21.09
CA PRO A 161 1.27 -8.08 22.14
C PRO A 161 1.43 -6.62 22.53
N ARG A 162 2.66 -6.06 22.43
CA ARG A 162 2.91 -4.65 22.81
C ARG A 162 2.26 -3.67 21.84
N ALA A 163 2.31 -3.96 20.54
CA ALA A 163 1.62 -3.16 19.52
C ALA A 163 0.11 -3.28 19.68
N TRP A 164 -0.38 -4.48 19.93
CA TRP A 164 -1.78 -4.74 20.20
C TRP A 164 -2.31 -3.97 21.42
N GLU A 165 -1.63 -4.05 22.57
CA GLU A 165 -1.99 -3.32 23.78
C GLU A 165 -2.02 -1.82 23.57
N HIS A 166 -1.02 -1.28 22.85
CA HIS A 166 -0.96 0.14 22.53
C HIS A 166 -2.12 0.56 21.64
N TRP A 167 -2.32 -0.13 20.51
CA TRP A 167 -3.42 0.17 19.59
C TRP A 167 -4.79 0.09 20.27
N THR A 168 -5.04 -0.96 21.04
CA THR A 168 -6.33 -1.11 21.75
C THR A 168 -6.58 -0.02 22.79
N SER A 169 -5.52 0.48 23.43
CA SER A 169 -5.61 1.64 24.32
C SER A 169 -6.01 2.90 23.56
N GLU A 170 -5.38 3.17 22.40
CA GLU A 170 -5.65 4.37 21.62
C GLU A 170 -7.04 4.34 20.98
N ILE A 171 -7.43 3.24 20.32
CA ILE A 171 -8.75 3.12 19.70
C ILE A 171 -9.87 3.06 20.76
N GLY A 172 -9.59 2.55 21.94
CA GLY A 172 -10.53 2.53 23.06
C GLY A 172 -10.92 3.91 23.59
N ARG A 173 -10.09 4.94 23.35
CA ARG A 173 -10.41 6.34 23.62
C ARG A 173 -11.36 6.93 22.55
N VAL A 174 -11.27 6.41 21.33
CA VAL A 174 -12.14 6.79 20.21
C VAL A 174 -13.49 6.06 20.33
N LEU A 175 -13.45 4.74 20.48
CA LEU A 175 -14.61 3.84 20.55
C LEU A 175 -14.53 3.04 21.85
N PRO A 176 -15.19 3.48 22.94
CA PRO A 176 -15.12 2.80 24.23
C PRO A 176 -15.51 1.32 24.13
N PRO A 177 -14.68 0.38 24.60
CA PRO A 177 -14.86 -1.06 24.39
C PRO A 177 -16.12 -1.64 25.07
N SER A 178 -16.71 -0.92 26.02
CA SER A 178 -18.00 -1.28 26.61
C SER A 178 -19.18 -1.12 25.65
N GLN A 179 -19.06 -0.25 24.63
CA GLN A 179 -20.07 -0.02 23.61
C GLN A 179 -19.64 -0.60 22.25
N TYR A 180 -18.35 -0.61 22.00
CA TYR A 180 -17.74 -0.98 20.73
C TYR A 180 -16.63 -2.02 20.95
N PRO A 181 -16.99 -3.26 21.30
CA PRO A 181 -16.01 -4.31 21.57
C PRO A 181 -15.27 -4.71 20.29
N ILE A 182 -13.97 -4.96 20.40
CA ILE A 182 -13.19 -5.60 19.35
C ILE A 182 -13.56 -7.09 19.31
N ARG A 183 -13.83 -7.63 18.13
CA ARG A 183 -14.18 -9.03 17.92
C ARG A 183 -13.35 -9.63 16.80
N ASP A 184 -12.96 -10.91 16.96
CA ASP A 184 -12.45 -11.68 15.84
C ASP A 184 -13.56 -11.88 14.81
N VAL A 185 -13.24 -11.72 13.51
CA VAL A 185 -14.20 -11.93 12.42
C VAL A 185 -14.03 -13.37 11.91
N PRO A 186 -15.09 -14.18 11.94
CA PRO A 186 -15.00 -15.57 11.50
C PRO A 186 -14.84 -15.65 9.98
N LEU A 187 -14.15 -16.70 9.49
CA LEU A 187 -13.83 -16.85 8.06
C LEU A 187 -15.04 -17.05 7.14
N ASP A 188 -16.19 -17.42 7.69
CA ASP A 188 -17.46 -17.49 6.96
C ASP A 188 -18.17 -16.13 6.81
N HIS A 189 -17.61 -15.06 7.40
CA HIS A 189 -18.14 -13.72 7.24
C HIS A 189 -18.02 -13.24 5.77
N PRO A 190 -19.03 -12.53 5.22
CA PRO A 190 -19.04 -12.08 3.83
C PRO A 190 -17.79 -11.31 3.39
N VAL A 191 -17.11 -10.59 4.28
CA VAL A 191 -15.87 -9.87 3.95
C VAL A 191 -14.77 -10.79 3.39
N PHE A 192 -14.76 -12.07 3.73
CA PHE A 192 -13.79 -13.03 3.20
C PHE A 192 -14.25 -13.70 1.89
N GLN A 193 -15.41 -13.33 1.34
CA GLN A 193 -16.02 -13.99 0.18
C GLN A 193 -16.62 -12.99 -0.82
N THR A 194 -16.28 -11.70 -0.74
CA THR A 194 -16.93 -10.66 -1.55
C THR A 194 -16.59 -10.79 -3.04
N LEU A 195 -15.32 -10.83 -3.40
CA LEU A 195 -14.84 -11.08 -4.77
C LEU A 195 -14.15 -12.43 -4.89
N THR A 196 -13.28 -12.72 -3.95
CA THR A 196 -12.51 -13.98 -3.87
C THR A 196 -12.73 -14.64 -2.53
N THR A 197 -12.64 -15.98 -2.48
CA THR A 197 -12.67 -16.70 -1.21
C THR A 197 -11.31 -16.63 -0.54
N VAL A 198 -11.26 -16.05 0.64
CA VAL A 198 -10.09 -16.01 1.53
C VAL A 198 -10.25 -17.08 2.59
N GLU A 199 -9.54 -18.19 2.46
CA GLU A 199 -9.71 -19.37 3.34
C GLU A 199 -9.02 -19.24 4.70
N LYS A 200 -8.11 -18.29 4.84
CA LYS A 200 -7.36 -17.98 6.07
C LYS A 200 -6.96 -16.53 6.09
N VAL A 201 -6.75 -15.96 7.27
CA VAL A 201 -6.09 -14.64 7.39
C VAL A 201 -4.65 -14.80 6.89
N PRO A 202 -4.23 -14.12 5.82
CA PRO A 202 -2.86 -14.26 5.32
C PRO A 202 -1.88 -13.65 6.33
N GLN A 203 -0.79 -14.35 6.61
CA GLN A 203 0.35 -13.77 7.31
C GLN A 203 1.42 -13.37 6.31
N ILE A 204 1.47 -12.10 6.02
CA ILE A 204 2.42 -11.47 5.12
C ILE A 204 3.41 -10.72 6.00
N THR A 205 4.66 -10.74 5.66
CA THR A 205 5.73 -10.07 6.41
C THR A 205 6.37 -9.04 5.52
N SER A 206 7.02 -8.04 6.11
CA SER A 206 7.79 -7.09 5.33
C SER A 206 8.82 -7.80 4.45
N ILE A 207 9.01 -7.31 3.22
CA ILE A 207 9.97 -7.92 2.28
C ILE A 207 11.39 -7.94 2.85
N GLN A 208 11.75 -6.95 3.67
CA GLN A 208 13.05 -6.89 4.34
C GLN A 208 13.21 -8.03 5.36
N PHE A 209 12.16 -8.34 6.12
CA PHE A 209 12.18 -9.48 7.05
C PHE A 209 12.19 -10.81 6.28
N TRP A 210 11.43 -10.90 5.19
CA TRP A 210 11.42 -12.08 4.35
C TRP A 210 12.83 -12.40 3.81
N TYR A 211 13.55 -11.40 3.28
CA TYR A 211 14.94 -11.58 2.87
C TYR A 211 15.84 -11.98 4.04
N ARG A 212 15.76 -11.31 5.19
CA ARG A 212 16.58 -11.63 6.37
C ARG A 212 16.32 -13.03 6.91
N SER A 213 15.07 -13.47 6.89
CA SER A 213 14.69 -14.82 7.33
C SER A 213 15.01 -15.91 6.28
N GLY A 214 15.31 -15.50 5.04
CA GLY A 214 15.43 -16.40 3.89
C GLY A 214 14.10 -17.09 3.56
N GLY A 215 12.98 -16.43 3.78
CA GLY A 215 11.63 -16.94 3.55
C GLY A 215 11.20 -18.06 4.52
N ARG A 216 11.94 -18.28 5.62
CA ARG A 216 11.69 -19.40 6.54
C ARG A 216 10.56 -19.16 7.54
N THR A 217 10.20 -17.93 7.77
CA THR A 217 9.12 -17.53 8.68
C THR A 217 8.53 -16.22 8.24
N THR A 218 7.24 -16.05 8.53
CA THR A 218 6.46 -14.84 8.31
C THR A 218 6.18 -14.08 9.59
N SER A 219 6.51 -14.67 10.75
CA SER A 219 6.28 -14.06 12.06
C SER A 219 7.44 -13.14 12.45
N GLU A 220 7.25 -11.84 12.38
CA GLU A 220 8.29 -10.84 12.61
C GLU A 220 8.74 -10.72 14.06
N ARG A 221 7.91 -11.12 15.00
CA ARG A 221 8.20 -11.11 16.45
C ARG A 221 8.25 -12.51 17.05
N GLY A 222 8.54 -13.52 16.19
CA GLY A 222 8.63 -14.91 16.60
C GLY A 222 7.31 -15.39 17.21
N ARG A 223 7.36 -16.21 18.27
CA ARG A 223 6.16 -16.80 18.88
C ARG A 223 5.11 -15.80 19.36
N ASN A 224 5.49 -14.54 19.51
CA ASN A 224 4.58 -13.49 19.96
C ASN A 224 3.71 -12.94 18.81
N SER A 225 3.96 -13.35 17.58
CA SER A 225 3.23 -12.90 16.39
C SER A 225 3.03 -14.03 15.36
N ASP A 226 3.04 -15.29 15.80
CA ASP A 226 2.93 -16.46 14.91
C ASP A 226 1.48 -16.72 14.41
N VAL A 227 0.50 -16.02 14.98
CA VAL A 227 -0.91 -16.12 14.57
C VAL A 227 -1.39 -14.76 14.05
N PRO A 228 -1.71 -14.65 12.75
CA PRO A 228 -2.34 -13.46 12.21
C PRO A 228 -3.81 -13.39 12.62
N HIS A 229 -4.32 -12.17 12.81
CA HIS A 229 -5.70 -11.94 13.22
C HIS A 229 -6.38 -10.94 12.30
N PHE A 230 -7.64 -11.20 11.99
CA PHE A 230 -8.55 -10.24 11.37
C PHE A 230 -9.66 -9.94 12.38
N ARG A 231 -9.70 -8.72 12.87
CA ARG A 231 -10.63 -8.26 13.88
C ARG A 231 -11.38 -7.02 13.43
N ALA A 232 -12.54 -6.79 14.01
CA ALA A 232 -13.32 -5.60 13.72
C ALA A 232 -13.96 -5.00 14.97
N ILE A 233 -14.27 -3.71 14.86
CA ILE A 233 -15.23 -3.00 15.69
C ILE A 233 -16.42 -2.67 14.80
N SER A 234 -17.63 -3.03 15.25
CA SER A 234 -18.87 -2.77 14.51
C SER A 234 -19.80 -1.85 15.30
N ASP A 235 -20.71 -1.19 14.56
CA ASP A 235 -21.83 -0.50 15.17
C ASP A 235 -22.96 -1.50 15.56
N GLU A 236 -24.08 -0.96 16.08
CA GLU A 236 -25.23 -1.75 16.52
C GLU A 236 -25.96 -2.47 15.37
N HIS A 237 -25.71 -2.07 14.11
CA HIS A 237 -26.28 -2.68 12.92
C HIS A 237 -25.35 -3.71 12.27
N GLY A 238 -24.15 -3.92 12.85
CA GLY A 238 -23.14 -4.85 12.35
C GLY A 238 -22.23 -4.30 11.26
N ARG A 239 -22.37 -2.98 10.91
CA ARG A 239 -21.46 -2.34 9.98
C ARG A 239 -20.08 -2.19 10.61
N PHE A 240 -19.03 -2.59 9.89
CA PHE A 240 -17.66 -2.39 10.36
C PHE A 240 -17.29 -0.91 10.38
N LEU A 241 -16.85 -0.44 11.53
CA LEU A 241 -16.27 0.88 11.74
C LEU A 241 -14.76 0.83 11.56
N VAL A 242 -14.14 -0.20 12.15
CA VAL A 242 -12.69 -0.41 12.12
C VAL A 242 -12.42 -1.88 11.83
N VAL A 243 -11.54 -2.14 10.88
CA VAL A 243 -10.96 -3.45 10.60
C VAL A 243 -9.49 -3.44 10.98
N MET A 244 -9.00 -4.52 11.55
CA MET A 244 -7.64 -4.66 12.06
C MET A 244 -7.03 -5.96 11.55
N THR A 245 -5.93 -5.87 10.83
CA THR A 245 -5.06 -6.98 10.47
C THR A 245 -3.82 -6.92 11.35
N HIS A 246 -3.77 -7.79 12.36
CA HIS A 246 -2.74 -7.82 13.39
C HIS A 246 -1.84 -9.04 13.22
N ASN A 247 -0.53 -8.89 13.42
CA ASN A 247 0.51 -9.88 13.14
C ASN A 247 0.61 -10.23 11.66
N THR A 248 0.40 -9.27 10.82
CA THR A 248 0.56 -9.36 9.37
C THR A 248 0.71 -7.95 8.82
N ASP A 249 1.39 -7.84 7.69
CA ASP A 249 1.58 -6.66 6.86
C ASP A 249 0.95 -6.96 5.50
N VAL A 250 -0.38 -6.80 5.44
CA VAL A 250 -1.12 -7.14 4.22
C VAL A 250 -0.75 -6.20 3.08
N ALA A 251 -0.43 -4.95 3.41
CA ALA A 251 -0.09 -3.91 2.45
C ALA A 251 1.21 -4.19 1.69
N ASP A 252 2.20 -4.83 2.30
CA ASP A 252 3.45 -5.22 1.63
C ASP A 252 3.21 -6.17 0.45
N ALA A 253 2.12 -6.94 0.47
CA ALA A 253 1.78 -7.85 -0.63
C ALA A 253 1.52 -7.12 -1.95
N TRP A 254 1.01 -5.91 -1.91
CA TRP A 254 0.76 -5.08 -3.09
C TRP A 254 1.75 -3.93 -3.23
N GLU A 255 2.28 -3.39 -2.13
CA GLU A 255 3.33 -2.38 -2.20
C GLU A 255 4.57 -2.93 -2.92
N ARG A 256 4.96 -4.17 -2.58
CA ARG A 256 6.18 -4.83 -3.03
C ARG A 256 5.98 -5.83 -4.18
N GLU A 257 4.85 -5.77 -4.88
CA GLU A 257 4.52 -6.74 -5.93
C GLU A 257 5.57 -6.84 -7.04
N ALA A 258 6.33 -5.78 -7.30
CA ALA A 258 7.33 -5.74 -8.35
C ALA A 258 8.77 -6.02 -7.88
N ASP A 259 9.02 -6.15 -6.58
CA ASP A 259 10.37 -6.21 -6.02
C ASP A 259 11.02 -7.59 -6.18
N ASP A 260 10.27 -8.67 -5.93
CA ASP A 260 10.74 -10.05 -6.08
C ASP A 260 9.58 -10.96 -6.54
N PRO A 261 9.69 -11.63 -7.70
CA PRO A 261 8.64 -12.53 -8.17
C PRO A 261 8.26 -13.65 -7.20
N ARG A 262 9.20 -14.12 -6.36
CA ARG A 262 8.91 -15.17 -5.38
C ARG A 262 8.10 -14.62 -4.19
N PHE A 263 8.34 -13.35 -3.82
CA PHE A 263 7.53 -12.65 -2.83
C PHE A 263 6.13 -12.45 -3.36
N PHE A 264 6.01 -11.99 -4.62
CA PHE A 264 4.72 -11.87 -5.30
C PHE A 264 3.96 -13.19 -5.31
N ASP A 265 4.56 -14.27 -5.83
CA ASP A 265 3.91 -15.58 -5.93
C ASP A 265 3.45 -16.12 -4.57
N GLN A 266 4.19 -15.81 -3.51
CA GLN A 266 3.90 -16.28 -2.17
C GLN A 266 2.80 -15.48 -1.46
N PHE A 267 2.71 -14.15 -1.67
CA PHE A 267 1.93 -13.27 -0.82
C PHE A 267 0.89 -12.43 -1.58
N SER A 268 1.23 -11.92 -2.77
CA SER A 268 0.39 -10.91 -3.41
C SER A 268 -1.00 -11.42 -3.80
N PRO A 269 -1.21 -12.67 -4.26
CA PRO A 269 -2.56 -13.15 -4.54
C PRO A 269 -3.48 -13.14 -3.32
N ASP A 270 -3.01 -13.62 -2.16
CA ASP A 270 -3.78 -13.64 -0.92
C ASP A 270 -3.99 -12.22 -0.36
N GLY A 271 -2.95 -11.37 -0.44
CA GLY A 271 -3.01 -9.98 -0.02
C GLY A 271 -4.03 -9.17 -0.84
N TYR A 272 -3.97 -9.25 -2.16
CA TYR A 272 -4.96 -8.61 -3.04
C TYR A 272 -6.37 -9.18 -2.82
N GLY A 273 -6.48 -10.51 -2.66
CA GLY A 273 -7.76 -11.14 -2.38
C GLY A 273 -8.44 -10.55 -1.15
N LEU A 274 -7.70 -10.43 -0.04
CA LEU A 274 -8.21 -9.80 1.18
C LEU A 274 -8.43 -8.30 0.99
N GLY A 275 -7.48 -7.58 0.38
CA GLY A 275 -7.54 -6.14 0.19
C GLY A 275 -8.77 -5.70 -0.59
N ILE A 276 -9.00 -6.30 -1.75
CA ILE A 276 -10.16 -5.98 -2.60
C ILE A 276 -11.47 -6.34 -1.89
N ASN A 277 -11.52 -7.48 -1.20
CA ASN A 277 -12.70 -7.85 -0.43
C ASN A 277 -13.05 -6.83 0.65
N VAL A 278 -12.05 -6.34 1.40
CA VAL A 278 -12.25 -5.30 2.43
C VAL A 278 -12.74 -3.98 1.81
N LEU A 279 -12.15 -3.56 0.67
CA LEU A 279 -12.59 -2.35 -0.03
C LEU A 279 -14.04 -2.46 -0.50
N LEU A 280 -14.40 -3.56 -1.18
CA LEU A 280 -15.77 -3.79 -1.64
C LEU A 280 -16.76 -3.86 -0.47
N HIS A 281 -16.35 -4.47 0.65
CA HIS A 281 -17.14 -4.49 1.87
C HIS A 281 -17.37 -3.07 2.40
N SER A 282 -16.33 -2.24 2.45
CA SER A 282 -16.44 -0.85 2.89
C SER A 282 -17.34 0.03 2.02
N MET A 283 -17.46 -0.29 0.73
CA MET A 283 -18.32 0.44 -0.23
C MET A 283 -19.79 0.01 -0.15
N SER A 284 -20.09 -1.15 0.41
CA SER A 284 -21.43 -1.74 0.36
C SER A 284 -22.20 -1.67 1.69
N HIS A 285 -21.63 -1.06 2.73
CA HIS A 285 -22.21 -1.05 4.08
C HIS A 285 -22.17 0.33 4.75
#